data_f78adb6cbadac6e0702d10acacde6157
#
_entry.id   f78adb6cbadac6e0702d10acacde6157
#
_cell.length_a   1.000
_cell.length_b   1.000
_cell.length_c   1.000
_cell.angle_alpha   90.00
_cell.angle_beta   90.00
_cell.angle_gamma   90.00
#
_symmetry.space_group_name_H-M   'P 1'
#
loop_
_entity.id
_entity.type
_entity.pdbx_description
1 polymer ?
#
loop_
_entity_poly.entity_id
_entity_poly.type
_entity_poly.pdbx_seq_one_letter_code
_entity_poly.pdbx_strand_id
1 'polypeptide(L)'
;MADSSDAAGPTRALVIANPASGSHSPALVREVREMCSAHLAQTEVHLTTAQGDATVFVRRALERAEGAPDLVVAIGGDGTVREVVQGLHGAVGRAALMIVPGGTGNSAYKMLWGERPWSEALKSVLADSGAGGSARLRRLDLARLAETRNCVLLGSCSGVIADALITAADSPLKGRERYAKAFADTAAGYAPYPGRVVVDGRVVHEGPTVLANVGGGPYRGGRFLVLPDSLLDDGLLDVCVIGGAVAAADVPGLTLRADHMNHPATVYARGRTITVERTDGERLPLEHDGEYQHAIGSSATFEVLPGALATWAPTEPV
;
A
#
# COMPACT_ATOMS: atom_id res chain seq x y z
N MET A 1 20.66 -18.35 4.88
CA MET A 1 21.80 -17.48 5.15
C MET A 1 21.60 -16.23 4.34
N ALA A 2 21.04 -15.20 4.96
CA ALA A 2 20.87 -13.90 4.30
C ALA A 2 22.24 -13.20 4.37
N ASP A 3 22.72 -12.84 3.19
CA ASP A 3 23.94 -12.08 2.98
C ASP A 3 23.73 -10.68 3.60
N SER A 4 24.27 -10.46 4.78
CA SER A 4 24.36 -9.16 5.43
C SER A 4 25.51 -8.39 4.79
N SER A 5 25.36 -8.01 3.52
CA SER A 5 26.22 -6.98 2.96
C SER A 5 25.84 -5.66 3.65
N ASP A 6 26.76 -5.09 4.42
CA ASP A 6 26.71 -3.70 4.90
C ASP A 6 26.38 -2.79 3.73
N ALA A 7 25.10 -2.49 3.55
CA ALA A 7 24.68 -1.59 2.49
C ALA A 7 25.16 -0.20 2.90
N ALA A 8 26.11 0.35 2.15
CA ALA A 8 26.51 1.73 2.27
C ALA A 8 25.25 2.62 2.18
N GLY A 9 25.21 3.73 2.95
CA GLY A 9 24.11 4.66 2.93
C GLY A 9 23.81 5.25 1.56
N PRO A 10 22.64 5.87 1.40
CA PRO A 10 22.28 6.49 0.15
C PRO A 10 23.27 7.63 -0.20
N THR A 11 23.51 7.81 -1.49
CA THR A 11 24.39 8.85 -2.00
C THR A 11 23.67 9.85 -2.91
N ARG A 12 22.55 9.42 -3.53
CA ARG A 12 21.76 10.23 -4.46
C ARG A 12 20.29 10.06 -4.21
N ALA A 13 19.59 11.17 -3.95
CA ALA A 13 18.16 11.17 -3.74
C ALA A 13 17.38 11.72 -4.94
N LEU A 14 16.27 11.06 -5.24
CA LEU A 14 15.17 11.60 -6.03
C LEU A 14 13.96 11.84 -5.13
N VAL A 15 13.57 13.09 -4.97
CA VAL A 15 12.38 13.47 -4.20
C VAL A 15 11.20 13.63 -5.18
N ILE A 16 10.18 12.82 -5.01
CA ILE A 16 8.91 12.90 -5.76
C ILE A 16 7.87 13.52 -4.84
N ALA A 17 7.27 14.63 -5.24
CA ALA A 17 6.23 15.29 -4.45
C ALA A 17 4.97 15.54 -5.28
N ASN A 18 3.81 15.26 -4.67
CA ASN A 18 2.52 15.51 -5.31
C ASN A 18 1.89 16.80 -4.76
N PRO A 19 1.84 17.89 -5.57
CA PRO A 19 1.24 19.16 -5.15
C PRO A 19 -0.26 19.08 -4.83
N ALA A 20 -0.96 18.07 -5.37
CA ALA A 20 -2.39 17.86 -5.11
C ALA A 20 -2.67 17.06 -3.83
N SER A 21 -1.65 16.58 -3.10
CA SER A 21 -1.85 15.86 -1.85
C SER A 21 -2.34 16.76 -0.72
N GLY A 22 -3.19 16.20 0.16
CA GLY A 22 -3.95 17.00 1.14
C GLY A 22 -3.13 17.79 2.17
N SER A 23 -1.89 17.35 2.46
CA SER A 23 -0.96 18.05 3.38
C SER A 23 0.27 18.59 2.64
N HIS A 24 0.17 18.73 1.31
CA HIS A 24 1.28 19.29 0.53
C HIS A 24 1.55 20.74 0.94
N SER A 25 2.82 21.05 1.15
CA SER A 25 3.29 22.44 1.25
C SER A 25 4.64 22.59 0.55
N PRO A 26 4.89 23.70 -0.15
CA PRO A 26 6.22 23.99 -0.69
C PRO A 26 7.32 24.02 0.39
N ALA A 27 6.95 24.34 1.62
CA ALA A 27 7.87 24.32 2.77
C ALA A 27 8.32 22.90 3.10
N LEU A 28 7.41 21.91 3.11
CA LEU A 28 7.75 20.50 3.32
C LEU A 28 8.73 19.98 2.26
N VAL A 29 8.45 20.25 0.98
CA VAL A 29 9.33 19.83 -0.12
C VAL A 29 10.70 20.44 0.03
N ARG A 30 10.79 21.75 0.38
CA ARG A 30 12.03 22.44 0.61
C ARG A 30 12.81 21.83 1.78
N GLU A 31 12.16 21.57 2.91
CA GLU A 31 12.77 20.97 4.10
C GLU A 31 13.36 19.59 3.78
N VAL A 32 12.59 18.71 3.12
CA VAL A 32 13.09 17.39 2.68
C VAL A 32 14.28 17.51 1.74
N ARG A 33 14.22 18.43 0.77
CA ARG A 33 15.33 18.68 -0.15
C ARG A 33 16.59 19.15 0.58
N GLU A 34 16.46 20.09 1.52
CA GLU A 34 17.56 20.62 2.31
C GLU A 34 18.21 19.52 3.17
N MET A 35 17.38 18.68 3.83
CA MET A 35 17.86 17.53 4.60
C MET A 35 18.66 16.55 3.72
N CYS A 36 18.14 16.18 2.55
CA CYS A 36 18.85 15.31 1.63
C CYS A 36 20.14 15.95 1.12
N SER A 37 20.09 17.21 0.68
CA SER A 37 21.26 17.91 0.12
C SER A 37 22.38 18.18 1.14
N ALA A 38 22.06 18.17 2.43
CA ALA A 38 23.06 18.30 3.49
C ALA A 38 23.88 17.02 3.72
N HIS A 39 23.38 15.86 3.29
CA HIS A 39 23.97 14.55 3.58
C HIS A 39 24.38 13.76 2.33
N LEU A 40 23.76 14.07 1.17
CA LEU A 40 23.92 13.30 -0.06
C LEU A 40 24.67 14.11 -1.13
N ALA A 41 25.38 13.42 -2.00
CA ALA A 41 26.13 14.04 -3.09
C ALA A 41 25.22 14.72 -4.13
N GLN A 42 24.01 14.21 -4.32
CA GLN A 42 23.04 14.76 -5.27
C GLN A 42 21.61 14.60 -4.77
N THR A 43 20.79 15.65 -4.96
CA THR A 43 19.35 15.63 -4.67
C THR A 43 18.59 16.26 -5.83
N GLU A 44 17.75 15.49 -6.48
CA GLU A 44 16.83 15.94 -7.53
C GLU A 44 15.41 16.01 -6.97
N VAL A 45 14.60 16.98 -7.39
CA VAL A 45 13.19 17.12 -6.97
C VAL A 45 12.31 17.14 -8.21
N HIS A 46 11.28 16.30 -8.21
CA HIS A 46 10.23 16.28 -9.22
C HIS A 46 8.86 16.50 -8.59
N LEU A 47 8.13 17.50 -9.08
CA LEU A 47 6.74 17.75 -8.70
C LEU A 47 5.82 17.09 -9.73
N THR A 48 4.96 16.19 -9.28
CA THR A 48 4.05 15.50 -10.20
C THR A 48 3.00 16.45 -10.77
N THR A 49 2.67 16.27 -12.04
CA THR A 49 1.73 17.13 -12.80
C THR A 49 0.41 16.41 -13.12
N ALA A 50 0.39 15.08 -13.10
CA ALA A 50 -0.76 14.25 -13.40
C ALA A 50 -0.64 12.87 -12.73
N GLN A 51 -1.72 12.11 -12.76
CA GLN A 51 -1.73 10.71 -12.35
C GLN A 51 -0.80 9.90 -13.26
N GLY A 52 0.02 9.00 -12.66
CA GLY A 52 1.00 8.18 -13.35
C GLY A 52 2.35 8.87 -13.60
N ASP A 53 2.46 10.17 -13.39
CA ASP A 53 3.70 10.94 -13.63
C ASP A 53 4.84 10.45 -12.73
N ALA A 54 4.59 10.20 -11.45
CA ALA A 54 5.59 9.66 -10.53
C ALA A 54 6.16 8.32 -11.02
N THR A 55 5.32 7.42 -11.51
CA THR A 55 5.73 6.11 -12.05
C THR A 55 6.70 6.27 -13.23
N VAL A 56 6.33 7.12 -14.19
CA VAL A 56 7.13 7.35 -15.40
C VAL A 56 8.46 8.01 -15.05
N PHE A 57 8.43 9.01 -14.18
CA PHE A 57 9.63 9.76 -13.84
C PHE A 57 10.63 8.90 -13.04
N VAL A 58 10.16 8.18 -12.03
CA VAL A 58 11.01 7.25 -11.23
C VAL A 58 11.67 6.21 -12.15
N ARG A 59 10.89 5.57 -13.04
CA ARG A 59 11.44 4.57 -13.96
C ARG A 59 12.55 5.15 -14.85
N ARG A 60 12.30 6.31 -15.45
CA ARG A 60 13.30 7.00 -16.29
C ARG A 60 14.57 7.41 -15.50
N ALA A 61 14.39 7.84 -14.24
CA ALA A 61 15.52 8.21 -13.41
C ALA A 61 16.41 6.99 -13.09
N LEU A 62 15.81 5.81 -12.87
CA LEU A 62 16.53 4.57 -12.59
C LEU A 62 17.20 3.94 -13.83
N GLU A 63 16.76 4.29 -15.03
CA GLU A 63 17.34 3.83 -16.29
C GLU A 63 18.58 4.63 -16.72
N ARG A 64 18.89 5.72 -16.02
CA ARG A 64 20.09 6.53 -16.32
C ARG A 64 21.36 5.72 -16.12
N ALA A 65 22.27 5.82 -17.08
CA ALA A 65 23.57 5.13 -17.00
C ALA A 65 24.45 5.72 -15.88
N GLU A 66 24.37 7.04 -15.69
CA GLU A 66 25.06 7.78 -14.65
C GLU A 66 24.09 8.64 -13.85
N GLY A 67 24.34 8.81 -12.56
CA GLY A 67 23.51 9.64 -11.69
C GLY A 67 22.14 9.06 -11.35
N ALA A 68 21.91 7.77 -11.56
CA ALA A 68 20.69 7.11 -11.09
C ALA A 68 20.57 7.24 -9.56
N PRO A 69 19.35 7.54 -9.01
CA PRO A 69 19.17 7.63 -7.58
C PRO A 69 19.27 6.25 -6.93
N ASP A 70 19.79 6.19 -5.71
CA ASP A 70 19.78 5.04 -4.81
C ASP A 70 18.77 5.21 -3.67
N LEU A 71 18.22 6.42 -3.49
CA LEU A 71 17.12 6.74 -2.60
C LEU A 71 16.01 7.47 -3.37
N VAL A 72 14.79 6.96 -3.27
CA VAL A 72 13.58 7.67 -3.76
C VAL A 72 12.73 8.07 -2.57
N VAL A 73 12.56 9.38 -2.37
CA VAL A 73 11.74 9.94 -1.30
C VAL A 73 10.38 10.33 -1.87
N ALA A 74 9.33 9.65 -1.44
CA ALA A 74 7.95 9.94 -1.85
C ALA A 74 7.27 10.88 -0.84
N ILE A 75 6.97 12.11 -1.24
CA ILE A 75 6.20 13.08 -0.44
C ILE A 75 4.75 13.07 -0.95
N GLY A 76 3.84 12.49 -0.18
CA GLY A 76 2.43 12.40 -0.58
C GLY A 76 1.62 11.43 0.26
N GLY A 77 0.41 11.14 -0.19
CA GLY A 77 -0.44 10.08 0.36
C GLY A 77 -0.16 8.72 -0.28
N ASP A 78 -0.93 7.71 0.14
CA ASP A 78 -0.77 6.32 -0.31
C ASP A 78 -0.81 6.18 -1.85
N GLY A 79 -1.62 6.99 -2.56
CA GLY A 79 -1.65 7.01 -4.02
C GLY A 79 -0.32 7.45 -4.66
N THR A 80 0.33 8.48 -4.12
CA THR A 80 1.65 8.91 -4.60
C THR A 80 2.71 7.85 -4.32
N VAL A 81 2.67 7.26 -3.11
CA VAL A 81 3.59 6.17 -2.74
C VAL A 81 3.42 4.98 -3.67
N ARG A 82 2.20 4.59 -3.99
CA ARG A 82 1.90 3.51 -4.94
C ARG A 82 2.49 3.78 -6.32
N GLU A 83 2.33 5.00 -6.86
CA GLU A 83 2.93 5.35 -8.15
C GLU A 83 4.47 5.26 -8.13
N VAL A 84 5.10 5.71 -7.04
CA VAL A 84 6.55 5.58 -6.86
C VAL A 84 6.95 4.09 -6.80
N VAL A 85 6.23 3.27 -6.05
CA VAL A 85 6.46 1.81 -5.97
C VAL A 85 6.31 1.15 -7.34
N GLN A 86 5.29 1.53 -8.12
CA GLN A 86 5.13 1.04 -9.50
C GLN A 86 6.31 1.44 -10.42
N GLY A 87 6.91 2.61 -10.17
CA GLY A 87 8.14 3.05 -10.86
C GLY A 87 9.40 2.30 -10.41
N LEU A 88 9.49 1.94 -9.13
CA LEU A 88 10.58 1.15 -8.55
C LEU A 88 10.52 -0.33 -8.92
N HIS A 89 9.33 -0.83 -9.28
CA HIS A 89 9.14 -2.24 -9.62
C HIS A 89 10.04 -2.68 -10.79
N GLY A 90 10.76 -3.78 -10.60
CA GLY A 90 11.75 -4.27 -11.56
C GLY A 90 13.15 -3.68 -11.38
N ALA A 91 13.32 -2.67 -10.54
CA ALA A 91 14.62 -2.05 -10.22
C ALA A 91 15.15 -2.47 -8.83
N VAL A 92 14.80 -3.66 -8.38
CA VAL A 92 15.17 -4.20 -7.05
C VAL A 92 16.68 -4.16 -6.86
N GLY A 93 17.10 -3.49 -5.76
CA GLY A 93 18.53 -3.30 -5.42
C GLY A 93 19.20 -2.08 -6.07
N ARG A 94 18.51 -1.32 -6.93
CA ARG A 94 19.04 -0.07 -7.49
C ARG A 94 18.70 1.13 -6.64
N ALA A 95 17.50 1.19 -6.09
CA ALA A 95 17.07 2.28 -5.22
C ALA A 95 16.13 1.76 -4.13
N ALA A 96 16.11 2.45 -3.00
CA ALA A 96 15.21 2.16 -1.89
C ALA A 96 14.23 3.31 -1.67
N LEU A 97 13.01 2.95 -1.25
CA LEU A 97 11.95 3.90 -0.92
C LEU A 97 12.14 4.48 0.48
N MET A 98 11.91 5.79 0.62
CA MET A 98 11.59 6.48 1.87
C MET A 98 10.28 7.24 1.69
N ILE A 99 9.40 7.20 2.68
CA ILE A 99 8.10 7.87 2.63
C ILE A 99 8.09 9.09 3.55
N VAL A 100 7.59 10.22 3.04
CA VAL A 100 7.24 11.40 3.82
C VAL A 100 5.73 11.59 3.71
N PRO A 101 4.97 11.40 4.80
CA PRO A 101 3.52 11.36 4.75
C PRO A 101 2.93 12.74 4.42
N GLY A 102 2.12 12.82 3.38
CA GLY A 102 1.47 14.05 2.91
C GLY A 102 -0.01 13.86 2.57
N GLY A 103 -0.59 12.71 2.87
CA GLY A 103 -2.00 12.39 2.60
C GLY A 103 -2.87 12.28 3.85
N THR A 104 -4.12 11.86 3.66
CA THR A 104 -5.10 11.70 4.74
C THR A 104 -4.91 10.42 5.56
N GLY A 105 -4.56 9.30 4.91
CA GLY A 105 -4.43 7.97 5.53
C GLY A 105 -2.99 7.66 5.95
N ASN A 106 -2.07 7.79 5.00
CA ASN A 106 -0.65 7.49 5.12
C ASN A 106 -0.38 6.06 5.66
N SER A 107 -1.16 5.10 5.18
CA SER A 107 -1.10 3.71 5.63
C SER A 107 0.27 3.10 5.39
N ALA A 108 0.89 3.38 4.24
CA ALA A 108 2.22 2.89 3.89
C ALA A 108 3.30 3.42 4.84
N TYR A 109 3.23 4.70 5.21
CA TYR A 109 4.15 5.26 6.20
C TYR A 109 3.98 4.61 7.58
N LYS A 110 2.73 4.56 8.06
CA LYS A 110 2.40 3.96 9.37
C LYS A 110 2.79 2.50 9.47
N MET A 111 2.63 1.75 8.40
CA MET A 111 3.02 0.34 8.32
C MET A 111 4.53 0.13 8.56
N LEU A 112 5.36 1.09 8.14
CA LEU A 112 6.83 1.01 8.24
C LEU A 112 7.39 1.73 9.47
N TRP A 113 6.87 2.91 9.78
CA TRP A 113 7.43 3.85 10.75
C TRP A 113 6.52 4.13 11.95
N GLY A 114 5.30 3.56 11.98
CA GLY A 114 4.29 3.82 13.02
C GLY A 114 3.93 5.29 13.13
N GLU A 115 3.96 5.81 14.34
CA GLU A 115 3.71 7.23 14.64
C GLU A 115 5.00 8.06 14.75
N ARG A 116 6.17 7.52 14.33
CA ARG A 116 7.44 8.26 14.36
C ARG A 116 7.33 9.50 13.47
N PRO A 117 7.80 10.68 13.92
CA PRO A 117 7.87 11.88 13.08
C PRO A 117 8.70 11.62 11.82
N TRP A 118 8.18 11.98 10.65
CA TRP A 118 8.85 11.74 9.36
C TRP A 118 10.26 12.35 9.29
N SER A 119 10.47 13.51 9.93
CA SER A 119 11.76 14.17 9.95
C SER A 119 12.82 13.38 10.73
N GLU A 120 12.42 12.69 11.80
CA GLU A 120 13.30 11.77 12.54
C GLU A 120 13.58 10.50 11.73
N ALA A 121 12.55 9.97 11.07
CA ALA A 121 12.70 8.81 10.19
C ALA A 121 13.65 9.10 9.02
N LEU A 122 13.49 10.24 8.34
CA LEU A 122 14.40 10.65 7.26
C LEU A 122 15.81 10.92 7.78
N LYS A 123 15.97 11.59 8.91
CA LYS A 123 17.29 11.78 9.55
C LYS A 123 17.98 10.45 9.81
N SER A 124 17.26 9.44 10.31
CA SER A 124 17.83 8.12 10.58
C SER A 124 18.30 7.40 9.31
N VAL A 125 17.65 7.65 8.16
CA VAL A 125 18.06 7.12 6.86
C VAL A 125 19.30 7.84 6.33
N LEU A 126 19.42 9.15 6.57
CA LEU A 126 20.49 9.99 6.05
C LEU A 126 21.75 9.97 6.95
N ALA A 127 21.59 9.72 8.25
CA ALA A 127 22.66 9.92 9.23
C ALA A 127 23.70 8.82 9.25
N ASP A 128 23.36 7.59 8.92
CA ASP A 128 24.34 6.51 8.74
C ASP A 128 23.72 5.14 8.44
N SER A 129 24.35 4.45 7.55
CA SER A 129 24.16 3.05 7.22
C SER A 129 25.22 2.15 7.89
N GLY A 130 25.89 2.64 8.95
CA GLY A 130 26.83 1.86 9.72
C GLY A 130 26.16 0.92 10.74
N ALA A 131 26.91 -0.08 11.24
CA ALA A 131 26.49 -0.98 12.30
C ALA A 131 26.14 -0.16 13.55
N GLY A 132 24.83 0.06 13.80
CA GLY A 132 24.33 0.88 14.92
C GLY A 132 23.34 1.96 14.50
N GLY A 133 23.05 2.10 13.21
CA GLY A 133 22.02 3.04 12.70
C GLY A 133 20.61 2.67 13.17
N SER A 134 19.77 3.70 13.36
CA SER A 134 18.37 3.52 13.76
C SER A 134 17.42 3.21 12.61
N ALA A 135 17.95 3.15 11.37
CA ALA A 135 17.26 2.72 10.17
C ALA A 135 18.02 1.60 9.47
N ARG A 136 17.29 0.70 8.82
CA ARG A 136 17.83 -0.40 8.01
C ARG A 136 17.11 -0.53 6.69
N LEU A 137 17.81 -1.05 5.71
CA LEU A 137 17.20 -1.46 4.45
C LEU A 137 16.40 -2.76 4.67
N ARG A 138 15.12 -2.75 4.27
CA ARG A 138 14.25 -3.94 4.24
C ARG A 138 13.81 -4.22 2.81
N ARG A 139 13.54 -5.49 2.53
CA ARG A 139 12.89 -5.91 1.30
C ARG A 139 11.50 -6.39 1.64
N LEU A 140 10.51 -5.70 1.10
CA LEU A 140 9.10 -6.03 1.31
C LEU A 140 8.57 -6.82 0.12
N ASP A 141 7.61 -7.66 0.42
CA ASP A 141 6.80 -8.33 -0.58
C ASP A 141 5.77 -7.33 -1.15
N LEU A 142 5.47 -7.47 -2.43
CA LEU A 142 4.36 -6.79 -3.08
C LEU A 142 3.37 -7.84 -3.58
N ALA A 143 2.14 -7.45 -3.81
CA ALA A 143 1.24 -8.24 -4.64
C ALA A 143 1.26 -7.72 -6.07
N ARG A 144 1.03 -8.61 -7.04
CA ARG A 144 0.75 -8.27 -8.43
C ARG A 144 -0.66 -8.70 -8.77
N LEU A 145 -1.48 -7.78 -9.25
CA LEU A 145 -2.76 -8.08 -9.85
C LEU A 145 -2.51 -8.61 -11.27
N ALA A 146 -2.79 -9.89 -11.52
CA ALA A 146 -2.42 -10.59 -12.74
C ALA A 146 -3.06 -9.96 -13.99
N GLU A 147 -4.33 -9.54 -13.89
CA GLU A 147 -5.14 -9.01 -14.98
C GLU A 147 -4.61 -7.67 -15.53
N THR A 148 -4.08 -6.80 -14.66
CA THR A 148 -3.56 -5.47 -15.05
C THR A 148 -2.04 -5.39 -14.98
N ARG A 149 -1.38 -6.36 -14.33
CA ARG A 149 0.05 -6.38 -13.99
C ARG A 149 0.48 -5.25 -13.06
N ASN A 150 -0.46 -4.57 -12.44
CA ASN A 150 -0.16 -3.53 -11.46
C ASN A 150 0.36 -4.13 -10.16
N CYS A 151 1.34 -3.44 -9.56
CA CYS A 151 1.76 -3.72 -8.20
C CYS A 151 0.72 -3.20 -7.21
N VAL A 152 0.47 -3.97 -6.18
CA VAL A 152 -0.38 -3.63 -5.04
C VAL A 152 0.51 -3.55 -3.81
N LEU A 153 0.54 -2.40 -3.18
CA LEU A 153 1.41 -2.10 -2.05
C LEU A 153 0.76 -2.45 -0.70
N LEU A 154 -0.42 -1.87 -0.46
CA LEU A 154 -1.13 -2.06 0.81
C LEU A 154 -2.06 -3.27 0.74
N GLY A 155 -2.74 -3.42 -0.37
CA GLY A 155 -3.65 -4.51 -0.64
C GLY A 155 -4.85 -4.08 -1.48
N SER A 156 -5.70 -5.05 -1.71
CA SER A 156 -6.91 -4.96 -2.52
C SER A 156 -8.11 -5.44 -1.74
N CYS A 157 -9.24 -4.82 -1.95
CA CYS A 157 -10.50 -5.23 -1.32
C CYS A 157 -11.62 -5.33 -2.35
N SER A 158 -12.40 -6.40 -2.28
CA SER A 158 -13.65 -6.53 -3.01
C SER A 158 -14.86 -6.27 -2.12
N GLY A 159 -16.00 -6.04 -2.75
CA GLY A 159 -17.29 -5.91 -2.06
C GLY A 159 -17.53 -4.50 -1.49
N VAL A 160 -18.12 -4.40 -0.30
CA VAL A 160 -18.66 -3.15 0.24
C VAL A 160 -17.65 -1.99 0.25
N ILE A 161 -16.38 -2.26 0.47
CA ILE A 161 -15.33 -1.22 0.49
C ILE A 161 -15.08 -0.68 -0.93
N ALA A 162 -15.02 -1.57 -1.93
CA ALA A 162 -14.85 -1.18 -3.32
C ALA A 162 -16.06 -0.38 -3.83
N ASP A 163 -17.29 -0.83 -3.50
CA ASP A 163 -18.50 -0.12 -3.87
C ASP A 163 -18.61 1.25 -3.19
N ALA A 164 -18.15 1.37 -1.93
CA ALA A 164 -18.09 2.65 -1.24
C ALA A 164 -17.14 3.66 -1.91
N LEU A 165 -16.11 3.22 -2.62
CA LEU A 165 -15.26 4.14 -3.39
C LEU A 165 -15.99 4.75 -4.59
N ILE A 166 -16.88 3.97 -5.24
CA ILE A 166 -17.75 4.49 -6.32
C ILE A 166 -18.66 5.58 -5.74
N THR A 167 -19.36 5.28 -4.63
CA THR A 167 -20.21 6.24 -3.92
C THR A 167 -19.42 7.49 -3.48
N ALA A 168 -18.17 7.32 -3.06
CA ALA A 168 -17.31 8.42 -2.66
C ALA A 168 -16.92 9.34 -3.84
N ALA A 169 -16.82 8.82 -5.07
CA ALA A 169 -16.40 9.60 -6.23
C ALA A 169 -17.37 10.76 -6.51
N ASP A 170 -18.65 10.55 -6.31
CA ASP A 170 -19.70 11.54 -6.54
C ASP A 170 -19.96 12.48 -5.35
N SER A 171 -19.24 12.30 -4.25
CA SER A 171 -19.45 13.07 -3.01
C SER A 171 -18.72 14.42 -3.05
N PRO A 172 -19.38 15.53 -2.67
CA PRO A 172 -18.75 16.84 -2.54
C PRO A 172 -17.84 16.95 -1.31
N LEU A 173 -17.94 16.02 -0.36
CA LEU A 173 -17.11 15.97 0.85
C LEU A 173 -15.66 15.67 0.51
N LYS A 174 -14.74 15.92 1.44
CA LYS A 174 -13.30 15.69 1.26
C LYS A 174 -12.73 14.85 2.41
N GLY A 175 -11.56 14.25 2.17
CA GLY A 175 -10.80 13.55 3.20
C GLY A 175 -11.58 12.39 3.82
N ARG A 176 -11.39 12.17 5.12
CA ARG A 176 -11.97 11.03 5.84
C ARG A 176 -13.50 11.05 5.91
N GLU A 177 -14.09 12.24 5.99
CA GLU A 177 -15.54 12.40 6.07
C GLU A 177 -16.23 11.89 4.79
N ARG A 178 -15.66 12.16 3.62
CA ARG A 178 -16.12 11.64 2.34
C ARG A 178 -16.24 10.12 2.34
N TYR A 179 -15.17 9.44 2.76
CA TYR A 179 -15.16 7.97 2.78
C TYR A 179 -16.07 7.38 3.85
N ALA A 180 -16.13 8.00 5.04
CA ALA A 180 -17.00 7.53 6.12
C ALA A 180 -18.48 7.61 5.74
N LYS A 181 -18.90 8.74 5.12
CA LYS A 181 -20.28 8.89 4.66
C LYS A 181 -20.58 7.94 3.51
N ALA A 182 -19.73 7.86 2.49
CA ALA A 182 -19.93 6.97 1.36
C ALA A 182 -20.03 5.50 1.80
N PHE A 183 -19.19 5.07 2.75
CA PHE A 183 -19.28 3.73 3.31
C PHE A 183 -20.62 3.52 4.04
N ALA A 184 -21.05 4.46 4.88
CA ALA A 184 -22.33 4.34 5.59
C ALA A 184 -23.52 4.24 4.62
N ASP A 185 -23.53 5.09 3.58
CA ASP A 185 -24.58 5.09 2.55
C ASP A 185 -24.60 3.76 1.77
N THR A 186 -23.44 3.24 1.40
CA THR A 186 -23.30 1.96 0.69
C THR A 186 -23.70 0.79 1.58
N ALA A 187 -23.25 0.77 2.83
CA ALA A 187 -23.47 -0.33 3.75
C ALA A 187 -24.93 -0.48 4.18
N ALA A 188 -25.72 0.61 4.20
CA ALA A 188 -27.12 0.63 4.63
C ALA A 188 -28.05 -0.30 3.80
N GLY A 189 -27.70 -0.52 2.53
CA GLY A 189 -28.48 -1.39 1.62
C GLY A 189 -27.64 -2.50 0.98
N TYR A 190 -26.46 -2.76 1.52
CA TYR A 190 -25.53 -3.68 0.91
C TYR A 190 -26.01 -5.14 0.95
N ALA A 191 -26.09 -5.76 -0.22
CA ALA A 191 -26.33 -7.19 -0.38
C ALA A 191 -24.99 -7.91 -0.63
N PRO A 192 -24.63 -8.90 0.21
CA PRO A 192 -23.43 -9.71 -0.02
C PRO A 192 -23.46 -10.39 -1.38
N TYR A 193 -22.36 -10.34 -2.11
CA TYR A 193 -22.23 -11.00 -3.40
C TYR A 193 -21.87 -12.48 -3.24
N PRO A 194 -22.27 -13.38 -4.19
CA PRO A 194 -21.84 -14.77 -4.16
C PRO A 194 -20.36 -14.85 -4.55
N GLY A 195 -19.50 -15.04 -3.54
CA GLY A 195 -18.05 -15.02 -3.68
C GLY A 195 -17.43 -16.40 -3.57
N ARG A 196 -16.29 -16.57 -4.22
CA ARG A 196 -15.38 -17.70 -4.02
C ARG A 196 -13.96 -17.14 -3.84
N VAL A 197 -13.22 -17.69 -2.86
CA VAL A 197 -11.80 -17.36 -2.67
C VAL A 197 -10.97 -18.63 -2.74
N VAL A 198 -9.95 -18.61 -3.57
CA VAL A 198 -9.02 -19.72 -3.79
C VAL A 198 -7.63 -19.27 -3.37
N VAL A 199 -6.96 -20.05 -2.54
CA VAL A 199 -5.58 -19.84 -2.09
C VAL A 199 -4.74 -21.03 -2.51
N ASP A 200 -3.72 -20.80 -3.33
CA ASP A 200 -2.81 -21.84 -3.85
C ASP A 200 -3.58 -23.05 -4.40
N GLY A 201 -4.64 -22.81 -5.17
CA GLY A 201 -5.47 -23.82 -5.80
C GLY A 201 -6.52 -24.47 -4.88
N ARG A 202 -6.61 -24.08 -3.60
CA ARG A 202 -7.63 -24.60 -2.64
C ARG A 202 -8.70 -23.56 -2.40
N VAL A 203 -9.97 -23.96 -2.53
CA VAL A 203 -11.10 -23.12 -2.12
C VAL A 203 -11.09 -22.99 -0.60
N VAL A 204 -10.96 -21.76 -0.10
CA VAL A 204 -10.99 -21.44 1.33
C VAL A 204 -12.30 -20.78 1.76
N HIS A 205 -13.02 -20.19 0.80
CA HIS A 205 -14.36 -19.64 1.01
C HIS A 205 -15.20 -19.81 -0.24
N GLU A 206 -16.48 -20.13 -0.05
CA GLU A 206 -17.52 -20.08 -1.09
C GLU A 206 -18.85 -19.75 -0.45
N GLY A 207 -19.50 -18.66 -0.89
CA GLY A 207 -20.80 -18.22 -0.39
C GLY A 207 -20.97 -16.71 -0.36
N PRO A 208 -22.03 -16.23 0.34
CA PRO A 208 -22.28 -14.80 0.47
C PRO A 208 -21.09 -14.08 1.11
N THR A 209 -20.59 -13.03 0.44
CA THR A 209 -19.37 -12.31 0.79
C THR A 209 -19.66 -10.82 0.93
N VAL A 210 -19.35 -10.24 2.07
CA VAL A 210 -19.43 -8.79 2.31
C VAL A 210 -18.18 -8.10 1.81
N LEU A 211 -17.02 -8.70 2.10
CA LEU A 211 -15.73 -8.28 1.55
C LEU A 211 -14.74 -9.46 1.50
N ALA A 212 -13.80 -9.39 0.57
CA ALA A 212 -12.57 -10.15 0.62
C ALA A 212 -11.39 -9.18 0.43
N ASN A 213 -10.48 -9.14 1.41
CA ASN A 213 -9.32 -8.27 1.40
C ASN A 213 -8.04 -9.10 1.26
N VAL A 214 -7.23 -8.78 0.25
CA VAL A 214 -5.95 -9.44 -0.05
C VAL A 214 -4.81 -8.45 0.08
N GLY A 215 -3.70 -8.84 0.68
CA GLY A 215 -2.50 -8.00 0.74
C GLY A 215 -1.42 -8.51 1.65
N GLY A 216 -0.35 -7.73 1.77
CA GLY A 216 0.79 -8.00 2.64
C GLY A 216 0.91 -7.05 3.82
N GLY A 217 -0.04 -6.13 4.04
CA GLY A 217 0.01 -5.16 5.13
C GLY A 217 -1.22 -5.18 6.03
N PRO A 218 -1.06 -4.96 7.35
CA PRO A 218 -2.13 -5.15 8.33
C PRO A 218 -3.25 -4.10 8.25
N TYR A 219 -2.95 -2.89 7.81
CA TYR A 219 -3.86 -1.75 7.89
C TYR A 219 -4.52 -1.39 6.57
N ARG A 220 -5.78 -0.93 6.65
CA ARG A 220 -6.48 -0.20 5.59
C ARG A 220 -6.96 1.15 6.11
N GLY A 221 -6.89 2.19 5.25
CA GLY A 221 -7.27 3.55 5.62
C GLY A 221 -6.52 4.11 6.83
N GLY A 222 -5.34 3.59 7.12
CA GLY A 222 -4.43 4.00 8.19
C GLY A 222 -4.85 3.61 9.61
N ARG A 223 -5.97 2.86 9.79
CA ARG A 223 -6.45 2.51 11.13
C ARG A 223 -7.21 1.18 11.26
N PHE A 224 -7.73 0.63 10.16
CA PHE A 224 -8.49 -0.62 10.21
C PHE A 224 -7.54 -1.80 10.09
N LEU A 225 -7.45 -2.62 11.11
CA LEU A 225 -6.64 -3.85 11.18
C LEU A 225 -7.37 -4.99 10.47
N VAL A 226 -7.37 -4.98 9.14
CA VAL A 226 -8.08 -5.98 8.34
C VAL A 226 -7.30 -7.29 8.22
N LEU A 227 -5.95 -7.19 8.18
CA LEU A 227 -5.04 -8.35 8.11
C LEU A 227 -4.05 -8.30 9.29
N PRO A 228 -4.50 -8.48 10.55
CA PRO A 228 -3.68 -8.24 11.73
C PRO A 228 -2.43 -9.12 11.83
N ASP A 229 -2.48 -10.33 11.25
CA ASP A 229 -1.39 -11.32 11.31
C ASP A 229 -0.45 -11.24 10.08
N SER A 230 -0.68 -10.27 9.20
CA SER A 230 0.10 -10.12 7.96
C SER A 230 1.54 -9.70 8.25
N LEU A 231 2.48 -10.36 7.59
CA LEU A 231 3.90 -10.02 7.58
C LEU A 231 4.30 -9.44 6.22
N LEU A 232 5.20 -8.46 6.23
CA LEU A 232 5.54 -7.69 5.03
C LEU A 232 6.62 -8.34 4.15
N ASP A 233 7.26 -9.41 4.63
CA ASP A 233 8.52 -9.94 4.06
C ASP A 233 8.69 -11.45 4.27
N ASP A 234 7.59 -12.22 4.32
CA ASP A 234 7.60 -13.67 4.51
C ASP A 234 7.33 -14.49 3.24
N GLY A 235 7.17 -13.81 2.10
CA GLY A 235 6.92 -14.42 0.79
C GLY A 235 5.49 -14.91 0.59
N LEU A 236 4.52 -14.41 1.38
CA LEU A 236 3.12 -14.76 1.30
C LEU A 236 2.23 -13.51 1.20
N LEU A 237 1.01 -13.72 0.73
CA LEU A 237 -0.10 -12.78 0.84
C LEU A 237 -1.11 -13.33 1.83
N ASP A 238 -1.76 -12.45 2.54
CA ASP A 238 -2.86 -12.77 3.43
C ASP A 238 -4.20 -12.44 2.76
N VAL A 239 -5.22 -13.22 3.04
CA VAL A 239 -6.61 -12.93 2.67
C VAL A 239 -7.51 -13.05 3.88
N CYS A 240 -8.32 -12.01 4.10
CA CYS A 240 -9.41 -12.01 5.05
C CYS A 240 -10.74 -11.88 4.30
N VAL A 241 -11.63 -12.83 4.50
CA VAL A 241 -13.00 -12.80 3.96
C VAL A 241 -13.96 -12.58 5.11
N ILE A 242 -14.84 -11.59 4.99
CA ILE A 242 -15.98 -11.41 5.89
C ILE A 242 -17.24 -11.85 5.12
N GLY A 243 -17.85 -12.95 5.59
CA GLY A 243 -19.00 -13.57 4.97
C GLY A 243 -20.32 -12.85 5.27
N GLY A 244 -21.37 -13.24 4.55
CA GLY A 244 -22.68 -12.59 4.56
C GLY A 244 -23.48 -12.66 5.86
N ALA A 245 -23.01 -13.39 6.87
CA ALA A 245 -23.61 -13.36 8.21
C ALA A 245 -23.24 -12.10 9.03
N VAL A 246 -22.28 -11.30 8.55
CA VAL A 246 -21.90 -10.00 9.11
C VAL A 246 -22.65 -8.91 8.35
N ALA A 247 -23.29 -7.99 9.06
CA ALA A 247 -23.87 -6.81 8.42
C ALA A 247 -22.74 -5.89 7.92
N ALA A 248 -22.85 -5.38 6.70
CA ALA A 248 -21.82 -4.52 6.12
C ALA A 248 -21.53 -3.28 6.98
N ALA A 249 -22.54 -2.74 7.67
CA ALA A 249 -22.41 -1.60 8.56
C ALA A 249 -21.52 -1.87 9.78
N ASP A 250 -21.36 -3.14 10.19
CA ASP A 250 -20.55 -3.53 11.36
C ASP A 250 -19.05 -3.69 11.02
N VAL A 251 -18.72 -3.82 9.73
CA VAL A 251 -17.33 -4.05 9.26
C VAL A 251 -16.32 -3.04 9.84
N PRO A 252 -16.57 -1.72 9.84
CA PRO A 252 -15.61 -0.77 10.40
C PRO A 252 -15.36 -0.97 11.89
N GLY A 253 -16.43 -1.26 12.67
CA GLY A 253 -16.31 -1.52 14.10
C GLY A 253 -15.49 -2.76 14.40
N LEU A 254 -15.75 -3.84 13.69
CA LEU A 254 -15.07 -5.12 13.84
C LEU A 254 -13.58 -5.04 13.40
N THR A 255 -13.29 -4.33 12.32
CA THR A 255 -11.91 -4.26 11.79
C THR A 255 -11.05 -3.22 12.51
N LEU A 256 -11.63 -2.28 13.26
CA LEU A 256 -10.87 -1.28 14.00
C LEU A 256 -9.94 -1.89 15.06
N ARG A 257 -10.35 -3.01 15.67
CA ARG A 257 -9.60 -3.73 16.72
C ARG A 257 -9.34 -5.19 16.36
N ALA A 258 -9.50 -5.56 15.09
CA ALA A 258 -9.42 -6.95 14.62
C ALA A 258 -10.43 -7.92 15.26
N ASP A 259 -11.54 -7.42 15.82
CA ASP A 259 -12.59 -8.25 16.44
C ASP A 259 -13.22 -9.23 15.43
N HIS A 260 -13.20 -8.90 14.12
CA HIS A 260 -13.66 -9.77 13.04
C HIS A 260 -12.93 -11.12 13.00
N MET A 261 -11.68 -11.19 13.46
CA MET A 261 -10.89 -12.44 13.47
C MET A 261 -11.53 -13.53 14.33
N ASN A 262 -12.33 -13.13 15.34
CA ASN A 262 -13.05 -14.04 16.22
C ASN A 262 -14.47 -14.36 15.72
N HIS A 263 -14.90 -13.75 14.61
CA HIS A 263 -16.25 -13.95 14.10
C HIS A 263 -16.35 -15.23 13.25
N PRO A 264 -17.34 -16.12 13.48
CA PRO A 264 -17.43 -17.41 12.79
C PRO A 264 -17.65 -17.30 11.27
N ALA A 265 -18.10 -16.15 10.77
CA ALA A 265 -18.22 -15.86 9.34
C ALA A 265 -16.94 -15.24 8.73
N THR A 266 -15.85 -15.18 9.47
CA THR A 266 -14.57 -14.72 8.95
C THR A 266 -13.70 -15.91 8.57
N VAL A 267 -13.11 -15.84 7.37
CA VAL A 267 -12.08 -16.77 6.92
C VAL A 267 -10.78 -16.01 6.74
N TYR A 268 -9.71 -16.52 7.34
CA TYR A 268 -8.36 -16.00 7.18
C TYR A 268 -7.46 -17.09 6.60
N ALA A 269 -6.73 -16.78 5.55
CA ALA A 269 -5.82 -17.71 4.92
C ALA A 269 -4.61 -16.97 4.34
N ARG A 270 -3.55 -17.74 4.03
CA ARG A 270 -2.30 -17.21 3.49
C ARG A 270 -1.81 -18.10 2.35
N GLY A 271 -1.22 -17.49 1.34
CA GLY A 271 -0.68 -18.21 0.20
C GLY A 271 0.09 -17.32 -0.76
N ARG A 272 0.65 -17.93 -1.79
CA ARG A 272 1.42 -17.24 -2.83
C ARG A 272 0.55 -16.70 -3.95
N THR A 273 -0.56 -17.37 -4.19
CA THR A 273 -1.54 -17.00 -5.22
C THR A 273 -2.92 -17.01 -4.60
N ILE A 274 -3.61 -15.88 -4.70
CA ILE A 274 -4.96 -15.72 -4.16
C ILE A 274 -5.87 -15.22 -5.27
N THR A 275 -6.94 -15.96 -5.54
CA THR A 275 -7.98 -15.55 -6.50
C THR A 275 -9.26 -15.24 -5.73
N VAL A 276 -9.83 -14.07 -5.98
CA VAL A 276 -11.15 -13.66 -5.52
C VAL A 276 -12.08 -13.62 -6.72
N GLU A 277 -13.21 -14.30 -6.62
CA GLU A 277 -14.15 -14.49 -7.72
C GLU A 277 -15.57 -14.19 -7.28
N ARG A 278 -16.34 -13.58 -8.17
CA ARG A 278 -17.79 -13.47 -8.09
C ARG A 278 -18.43 -14.56 -8.96
N THR A 279 -19.21 -15.48 -8.34
CA THR A 279 -19.63 -16.72 -9.01
C THR A 279 -20.92 -16.60 -9.82
N ASP A 280 -21.62 -15.46 -9.76
CA ASP A 280 -22.81 -15.17 -10.59
C ASP A 280 -22.49 -14.62 -11.98
N GLY A 281 -21.20 -14.45 -12.29
CA GLY A 281 -20.73 -13.92 -13.57
C GLY A 281 -20.78 -12.39 -13.69
N GLU A 282 -21.32 -11.71 -12.70
CA GLU A 282 -21.28 -10.26 -12.63
C GLU A 282 -19.88 -9.75 -12.33
N ARG A 283 -19.66 -8.46 -12.57
CA ARG A 283 -18.37 -7.82 -12.30
C ARG A 283 -18.05 -7.86 -10.80
N LEU A 284 -16.84 -8.25 -10.45
CA LEU A 284 -16.32 -8.16 -9.10
C LEU A 284 -16.01 -6.70 -8.77
N PRO A 285 -16.72 -6.08 -7.78
CA PRO A 285 -16.31 -4.77 -7.29
C PRO A 285 -14.94 -4.91 -6.63
N LEU A 286 -13.93 -4.25 -7.18
CA LEU A 286 -12.56 -4.35 -6.69
C LEU A 286 -11.89 -2.98 -6.62
N GLU A 287 -11.20 -2.74 -5.53
CA GLU A 287 -10.23 -1.65 -5.38
C GLU A 287 -8.85 -2.21 -5.04
N HIS A 288 -7.79 -1.51 -5.36
CA HIS A 288 -6.48 -1.70 -4.73
C HIS A 288 -5.82 -0.36 -4.42
N ASP A 289 -5.16 -0.31 -3.28
CA ASP A 289 -4.47 0.89 -2.78
C ASP A 289 -5.33 2.17 -2.83
N GLY A 290 -6.65 2.03 -2.63
CA GLY A 290 -7.62 3.12 -2.61
C GLY A 290 -8.15 3.55 -3.98
N GLU A 291 -7.89 2.81 -5.07
CA GLU A 291 -8.44 3.07 -6.40
C GLU A 291 -9.32 1.94 -6.91
N TYR A 292 -10.52 2.29 -7.37
CA TYR A 292 -11.44 1.34 -7.97
C TYR A 292 -10.93 0.82 -9.32
N GLN A 293 -11.05 -0.48 -9.55
CA GLN A 293 -10.48 -1.18 -10.71
C GLN A 293 -11.54 -1.45 -11.79
N HIS A 294 -11.74 -0.51 -12.69
CA HIS A 294 -12.73 -0.61 -13.77
C HIS A 294 -12.45 -1.71 -14.81
N ALA A 295 -11.21 -2.19 -14.92
CA ALA A 295 -10.82 -3.19 -15.91
C ALA A 295 -11.04 -4.64 -15.47
N ILE A 296 -11.43 -4.88 -14.21
CA ILE A 296 -11.62 -6.23 -13.66
C ILE A 296 -12.97 -6.80 -14.10
N GLY A 297 -12.96 -8.09 -14.50
CA GLY A 297 -14.14 -8.88 -14.81
C GLY A 297 -14.81 -9.44 -13.56
N SER A 298 -15.17 -10.71 -13.58
CA SER A 298 -15.77 -11.41 -12.44
C SER A 298 -14.74 -11.97 -11.44
N SER A 299 -13.44 -11.92 -11.75
CA SER A 299 -12.37 -12.43 -10.89
C SER A 299 -11.13 -11.55 -10.91
N ALA A 300 -10.35 -11.63 -9.83
CA ALA A 300 -9.05 -10.98 -9.68
C ALA A 300 -8.06 -11.96 -9.03
N THR A 301 -6.87 -12.09 -9.62
CA THR A 301 -5.81 -12.98 -9.13
C THR A 301 -4.61 -12.17 -8.68
N PHE A 302 -4.19 -12.42 -7.46
CA PHE A 302 -3.04 -11.78 -6.82
C PHE A 302 -1.91 -12.79 -6.67
N GLU A 303 -0.72 -12.41 -7.11
CA GLU A 303 0.50 -13.19 -6.99
C GLU A 303 1.49 -12.45 -6.10
N VAL A 304 2.11 -13.11 -5.14
CA VAL A 304 3.17 -12.51 -4.35
C VAL A 304 4.41 -12.27 -5.22
N LEU A 305 5.04 -11.12 -5.00
CA LEU A 305 6.36 -10.76 -5.53
C LEU A 305 7.32 -10.64 -4.35
N PRO A 306 8.01 -11.72 -3.95
CA PRO A 306 8.83 -11.74 -2.75
C PRO A 306 10.00 -10.76 -2.84
N GLY A 307 10.19 -9.95 -1.80
CA GLY A 307 11.29 -8.99 -1.69
C GLY A 307 11.35 -7.93 -2.79
N ALA A 308 10.22 -7.66 -3.45
CA ALA A 308 10.16 -6.83 -4.67
C ALA A 308 10.35 -5.34 -4.43
N LEU A 309 10.21 -4.86 -3.20
CA LEU A 309 10.39 -3.46 -2.83
C LEU A 309 11.52 -3.30 -1.79
N ALA A 310 12.59 -2.61 -2.16
CA ALA A 310 13.57 -2.13 -1.20
C ALA A 310 13.03 -0.85 -0.53
N THR A 311 13.03 -0.80 0.79
CA THR A 311 12.59 0.37 1.56
C THR A 311 13.39 0.54 2.83
N TRP A 312 13.50 1.77 3.28
CA TRP A 312 14.05 2.06 4.59
C TRP A 312 12.98 1.93 5.68
N ALA A 313 13.33 1.32 6.79
CA ALA A 313 12.46 1.12 7.95
C ALA A 313 13.29 1.19 9.24
N PRO A 314 12.67 1.39 10.41
CA PRO A 314 13.40 1.39 11.68
C PRO A 314 14.06 0.03 11.93
N THR A 315 15.16 0.04 12.66
CA THR A 315 15.88 -1.19 13.05
C THR A 315 15.05 -2.00 14.04
N GLU A 316 14.36 -1.32 14.95
CA GLU A 316 13.43 -1.94 15.89
C GLU A 316 12.02 -2.02 15.26
N PRO A 317 11.28 -3.12 15.49
CA PRO A 317 9.89 -3.23 15.04
C PRO A 317 9.05 -2.10 15.62
N VAL A 318 8.07 -1.63 14.84
CA VAL A 318 7.08 -0.59 15.25
C VAL A 318 5.95 -1.24 16.03
#